data_6306a0a3de36c767b3f11747314edd39
#
_entry.id   6306a0a3de36c767b3f11747314edd39
#
_cell.length_a   1.000
_cell.length_b   1.000
_cell.length_c   1.000
_cell.angle_alpha   90.00
_cell.angle_beta   90.00
_cell.angle_gamma   90.00
#
_symmetry.space_group_name_H-M   'P 1'
#
loop_
_entity.id
_entity.type
_entity.pdbx_description
1 polymer ?
#
loop_
_entity_poly.entity_id
_entity_poly.type
_entity_poly.pdbx_seq_one_letter_code
_entity_poly.pdbx_strand_id
1 'polypeptide(L)'
;MVKFYRTDDKLIHELDTLQGGTWIQMVNPSVAEGQMVADELNVDIEDVLAALDEEESSRIELQDGYTLILVDIPSIETRHDKESYTTIPLGIILTDDEIVTVCTEDTPVLQVFLNNRVKEFSTKKKMRFVYQILYRISVLSVSYTHLRAHETTLHLV
;
A
#
# COMPACT_ATOMS: atom_id res chain seq x y z
N MET A 1 -1.42 9.03 9.59
CA MET A 1 -0.54 8.15 10.40
C MET A 1 0.66 7.75 9.56
N VAL A 2 1.85 7.90 10.11
CA VAL A 2 3.12 7.49 9.47
C VAL A 2 3.83 6.56 10.42
N LYS A 3 4.24 5.38 9.95
CA LYS A 3 5.01 4.42 10.72
C LYS A 3 6.21 3.93 9.90
N PHE A 4 7.29 3.64 10.60
CA PHE A 4 8.53 3.15 10.01
C PHE A 4 8.77 1.71 10.45
N TYR A 5 9.08 0.83 9.49
CA TYR A 5 9.32 -0.58 9.76
C TYR A 5 10.62 -1.04 9.12
N ARG A 6 11.26 -1.99 9.78
CA ARG A 6 12.44 -2.67 9.21
C ARG A 6 12.40 -4.14 9.60
N THR A 7 12.80 -5.01 8.69
CA THR A 7 12.96 -6.43 8.99
C THR A 7 14.37 -6.71 9.47
N ASP A 8 14.46 -7.40 10.61
CA ASP A 8 15.70 -7.95 11.16
C ASP A 8 15.41 -9.38 11.59
N ASP A 9 16.31 -10.33 11.31
CA ASP A 9 16.16 -11.74 11.64
C ASP A 9 14.81 -12.33 11.18
N LYS A 10 14.35 -11.92 10.00
CA LYS A 10 13.10 -12.34 9.36
C LYS A 10 11.84 -11.85 10.07
N LEU A 11 11.96 -10.98 11.05
CA LEU A 11 10.82 -10.36 11.74
C LEU A 11 10.77 -8.87 11.45
N ILE A 12 9.54 -8.34 11.37
CA ILE A 12 9.33 -6.91 11.19
C ILE A 12 9.32 -6.21 12.54
N HIS A 13 9.97 -5.06 12.59
CA HIS A 13 10.04 -4.20 13.79
C HIS A 13 9.63 -2.79 13.42
N GLU A 14 8.83 -2.17 14.29
CA GLU A 14 8.52 -0.75 14.17
C GLU A 14 9.69 0.08 14.70
N LEU A 15 10.04 1.14 13.98
CA LEU A 15 11.12 2.05 14.34
C LEU A 15 10.56 3.41 14.75
N ASP A 16 11.24 4.10 15.65
CA ASP A 16 10.87 5.45 16.08
C ASP A 16 11.28 6.51 15.04
N THR A 17 12.33 6.24 14.28
CA THR A 17 12.90 7.18 13.30
C THR A 17 13.21 6.48 11.99
N LEU A 18 13.30 7.28 10.93
CA LEU A 18 13.68 6.79 9.61
C LEU A 18 15.15 6.33 9.61
N GLN A 19 15.38 5.14 9.09
CA GLN A 19 16.70 4.53 8.90
C GLN A 19 16.75 3.90 7.50
N GLY A 20 17.97 3.60 7.03
CA GLY A 20 18.13 2.92 5.74
C GLY A 20 17.50 1.53 5.73
N GLY A 21 16.99 1.12 4.58
CA GLY A 21 16.30 -0.17 4.41
C GLY A 21 14.93 -0.23 5.08
N THR A 22 14.28 0.90 5.24
CA THR A 22 13.01 1.07 5.95
C THR A 22 11.83 1.02 4.97
N TRP A 23 10.74 0.44 5.45
CA TRP A 23 9.42 0.60 4.87
C TRP A 23 8.68 1.71 5.64
N ILE A 24 8.25 2.75 4.92
CA ILE A 24 7.45 3.84 5.48
C ILE A 24 6.01 3.58 5.10
N GLN A 25 5.17 3.28 6.08
CA GLN A 25 3.73 3.09 5.86
C GLN A 25 2.98 4.36 6.21
N MET A 26 2.22 4.88 5.26
CA MET A 26 1.37 6.05 5.44
C MET A 26 -0.08 5.64 5.24
N VAL A 27 -0.89 5.80 6.28
CA VAL A 27 -2.33 5.53 6.24
C VAL A 27 -3.07 6.85 6.50
N ASN A 28 -3.83 7.28 5.51
CA ASN A 28 -4.56 8.56 5.53
C ASN A 28 -3.69 9.69 6.11
N PRO A 29 -2.51 9.95 5.53
CA PRO A 29 -1.60 10.95 6.07
C PRO A 29 -2.17 12.36 5.93
N SER A 30 -1.83 13.21 6.89
CA SER A 30 -2.05 14.65 6.77
C SER A 30 -1.07 15.25 5.76
N VAL A 31 -1.36 16.46 5.28
CA VAL A 31 -0.45 17.19 4.39
C VAL A 31 0.90 17.41 5.08
N ALA A 32 0.89 17.71 6.38
CA ALA A 32 2.12 17.90 7.16
C ALA A 32 2.96 16.61 7.22
N GLU A 33 2.32 15.46 7.43
CA GLU A 33 2.99 14.15 7.40
C GLU A 33 3.55 13.84 6.01
N GLY A 34 2.78 14.12 4.97
CA GLY A 34 3.22 13.95 3.59
C GLY A 34 4.42 14.84 3.27
N GLN A 35 4.41 16.09 3.71
CA GLN A 35 5.52 17.01 3.50
C GLN A 35 6.78 16.56 4.22
N MET A 36 6.65 16.05 5.44
CA MET A 36 7.78 15.50 6.19
C MET A 36 8.46 14.37 5.43
N VAL A 37 7.70 13.41 4.93
CA VAL A 37 8.26 12.29 4.16
C VAL A 37 8.84 12.77 2.83
N ALA A 38 8.16 13.68 2.14
CA ALA A 38 8.63 14.25 0.88
C ALA A 38 9.99 14.95 1.06
N ASP A 39 10.15 15.72 2.11
CA ASP A 39 11.39 16.44 2.42
C ASP A 39 12.51 15.48 2.79
N GLU A 40 12.22 14.48 3.64
CA GLU A 40 13.22 13.51 4.09
C GLU A 40 13.76 12.63 2.94
N LEU A 41 12.91 12.28 1.99
CA LEU A 41 13.26 11.39 0.89
C LEU A 41 13.60 12.14 -0.40
N ASN A 42 13.44 13.46 -0.42
CA ASN A 42 13.63 14.30 -1.60
C ASN A 42 12.74 13.82 -2.77
N VAL A 43 11.47 13.63 -2.48
CA VAL A 43 10.44 13.26 -3.46
C VAL A 43 9.38 14.36 -3.51
N ASP A 44 8.63 14.40 -4.62
CA ASP A 44 7.57 15.39 -4.78
C ASP A 44 6.40 15.06 -3.86
N ILE A 45 5.89 16.07 -3.13
CA ILE A 45 4.73 15.87 -2.25
C ILE A 45 3.48 15.45 -3.03
N GLU A 46 3.31 15.93 -4.26
CA GLU A 46 2.18 15.52 -5.08
C GLU A 46 2.20 14.01 -5.33
N ASP A 47 3.37 13.43 -5.52
CA ASP A 47 3.53 11.99 -5.70
C ASP A 47 3.30 11.23 -4.39
N VAL A 48 3.73 11.78 -3.25
CA VAL A 48 3.47 11.16 -1.94
C VAL A 48 1.96 11.09 -1.66
N LEU A 49 1.22 12.13 -1.98
CA LEU A 49 -0.20 12.23 -1.68
C LEU A 49 -1.11 11.77 -2.83
N ALA A 50 -0.55 11.31 -3.95
CA ALA A 50 -1.32 10.95 -5.13
C ALA A 50 -2.39 9.89 -4.84
N ALA A 51 -2.08 8.89 -4.01
CA ALA A 51 -3.02 7.81 -3.67
C ALA A 51 -4.20 8.27 -2.80
N LEU A 52 -4.18 9.51 -2.31
CA LEU A 52 -5.31 10.05 -1.54
C LEU A 52 -6.43 10.58 -2.44
N ASP A 53 -6.18 10.71 -3.73
CA ASP A 53 -7.19 11.04 -4.73
C ASP A 53 -7.78 9.73 -5.29
N GLU A 54 -9.04 9.48 -5.00
CA GLU A 54 -9.74 8.26 -5.44
C GLU A 54 -9.88 8.14 -6.95
N GLU A 55 -9.72 9.24 -7.67
CA GLU A 55 -9.82 9.28 -9.14
C GLU A 55 -8.47 9.06 -9.83
N GLU A 56 -7.39 8.88 -9.07
CA GLU A 56 -6.07 8.64 -9.66
C GLU A 56 -6.01 7.35 -10.46
N SER A 57 -5.40 7.42 -11.63
CA SER A 57 -5.25 6.28 -12.53
C SER A 57 -4.03 5.44 -12.17
N SER A 58 -4.19 4.12 -12.27
CA SER A 58 -3.06 3.18 -12.14
C SER A 58 -1.99 3.49 -13.17
N ARG A 59 -0.75 3.65 -12.72
CA ARG A 59 0.39 3.94 -13.61
C ARG A 59 1.72 3.74 -12.90
N ILE A 60 2.78 3.73 -13.66
CA ILE A 60 4.16 3.75 -13.18
C ILE A 60 4.82 4.99 -13.75
N GLU A 61 5.40 5.82 -12.89
CA GLU A 61 6.14 7.01 -13.27
C GLU A 61 7.57 6.93 -12.78
N LEU A 62 8.51 7.06 -13.70
CA LEU A 62 9.93 7.14 -13.39
C LEU A 62 10.29 8.61 -13.19
N GLN A 63 10.61 8.96 -11.97
CA GLN A 63 11.06 10.29 -11.60
C GLN A 63 12.57 10.32 -11.39
N ASP A 64 13.12 11.52 -11.21
CA ASP A 64 14.53 11.67 -10.88
C ASP A 64 14.79 11.23 -9.43
N GLY A 65 15.49 10.10 -9.27
CA GLY A 65 15.85 9.56 -7.97
C GLY A 65 14.81 8.67 -7.31
N TYR A 66 13.62 8.47 -7.90
CA TYR A 66 12.60 7.58 -7.36
C TYR A 66 11.62 7.11 -8.43
N THR A 67 10.84 6.10 -8.09
CA THR A 67 9.75 5.57 -8.92
C THR A 67 8.45 5.63 -8.15
N LEU A 68 7.39 6.14 -8.80
CA LEU A 68 6.03 6.11 -8.27
C LEU A 68 5.25 5.00 -8.96
N ILE A 69 4.59 4.16 -8.17
CA ILE A 69 3.65 3.15 -8.67
C ILE A 69 2.31 3.43 -8.03
N LEU A 70 1.28 3.62 -8.85
CA LEU A 70 -0.10 3.72 -8.40
C LEU A 70 -0.86 2.51 -8.93
N VAL A 71 -1.49 1.77 -8.05
CA VAL A 71 -2.29 0.59 -8.40
C VAL A 71 -3.61 0.63 -7.64
N ASP A 72 -4.65 0.09 -8.25
CA ASP A 72 -5.94 -0.08 -7.59
C ASP A 72 -5.93 -1.36 -6.77
N ILE A 73 -6.39 -1.26 -5.54
CA ILE A 73 -6.52 -2.40 -4.64
C ILE A 73 -7.99 -2.60 -4.25
N PRO A 74 -8.41 -3.84 -4.02
CA PRO A 74 -9.78 -4.11 -3.59
C PRO A 74 -10.03 -3.57 -2.19
N SER A 75 -11.22 -3.00 -2.00
CA SER A 75 -11.68 -2.48 -0.73
C SER A 75 -13.14 -2.84 -0.51
N ILE A 76 -13.56 -2.83 0.74
CA ILE A 76 -14.95 -3.07 1.13
C ILE A 76 -15.49 -1.80 1.75
N GLU A 77 -16.55 -1.27 1.17
CA GLU A 77 -17.27 -0.12 1.70
C GLU A 77 -18.58 -0.59 2.33
N THR A 78 -18.83 -0.21 3.57
CA THR A 78 -20.08 -0.52 4.26
C THR A 78 -20.96 0.73 4.27
N ARG A 79 -22.11 0.64 3.60
CA ARG A 79 -23.16 1.68 3.62
C ARG A 79 -24.50 1.04 3.97
N HIS A 80 -25.21 1.60 4.95
CA HIS A 80 -26.53 1.13 5.37
C HIS A 80 -26.56 -0.37 5.66
N ASP A 81 -25.56 -0.87 6.40
CA ASP A 81 -25.38 -2.29 6.76
C ASP A 81 -25.19 -3.23 5.56
N LYS A 82 -24.89 -2.68 4.37
CA LYS A 82 -24.53 -3.45 3.18
C LYS A 82 -23.06 -3.25 2.83
N GLU A 83 -22.39 -4.36 2.55
CA GLU A 83 -21.03 -4.35 2.06
C GLU A 83 -21.03 -4.20 0.55
N SER A 84 -20.22 -3.29 0.06
CA SER A 84 -20.00 -3.04 -1.36
C SER A 84 -18.51 -3.17 -1.67
N TYR A 85 -18.19 -3.94 -2.70
CA TYR A 85 -16.80 -4.11 -3.15
C TYR A 85 -16.45 -2.99 -4.12
N THR A 86 -15.35 -2.30 -3.82
CA THR A 86 -14.84 -1.20 -4.62
C THR A 86 -13.32 -1.31 -4.73
N THR A 87 -12.70 -0.37 -5.41
CA THR A 87 -11.25 -0.25 -5.46
C THR A 87 -10.82 1.11 -4.93
N ILE A 88 -9.65 1.14 -4.31
CA ILE A 88 -9.00 2.37 -3.87
C ILE A 88 -7.55 2.37 -4.35
N PRO A 89 -6.93 3.55 -4.55
CA PRO A 89 -5.53 3.61 -4.93
C PRO A 89 -4.59 3.19 -3.80
N LEU A 90 -3.53 2.51 -4.16
CA LEU A 90 -2.35 2.30 -3.32
C LEU A 90 -1.17 2.95 -4.03
N GLY A 91 -0.49 3.87 -3.36
CA GLY A 91 0.74 4.47 -3.84
C GLY A 91 1.95 3.74 -3.28
N ILE A 92 2.91 3.46 -4.15
CA ILE A 92 4.19 2.87 -3.77
C ILE A 92 5.29 3.76 -4.33
N ILE A 93 6.17 4.25 -3.47
CA ILE A 93 7.33 5.04 -3.88
C ILE A 93 8.59 4.25 -3.54
N LEU A 94 9.44 4.08 -4.55
CA LEU A 94 10.73 3.41 -4.41
C LEU A 94 11.84 4.45 -4.54
N THR A 95 12.62 4.61 -3.48
CA THR A 95 13.87 5.37 -3.50
C THR A 95 15.04 4.37 -3.51
N ASP A 96 16.27 4.87 -3.43
CA ASP A 96 17.44 3.98 -3.38
C ASP A 96 17.45 3.10 -2.12
N ASP A 97 16.99 3.62 -0.99
CA ASP A 97 17.10 2.94 0.30
C ASP A 97 15.76 2.60 0.94
N GLU A 98 14.67 3.24 0.53
CA GLU A 98 13.37 3.09 1.19
C GLU A 98 12.29 2.65 0.23
N ILE A 99 11.24 2.08 0.80
CA ILE A 99 9.95 1.89 0.13
C ILE A 99 8.87 2.59 0.95
N VAL A 100 8.03 3.37 0.28
CA VAL A 100 6.89 4.06 0.90
C VAL A 100 5.61 3.46 0.35
N THR A 101 4.66 3.18 1.21
CA THR A 101 3.29 2.82 0.80
C THR A 101 2.32 3.85 1.35
N VAL A 102 1.40 4.32 0.50
CA VAL A 102 0.40 5.34 0.86
C VAL A 102 -0.98 4.85 0.48
N CYS A 103 -1.88 4.85 1.43
CA CYS A 103 -3.27 4.42 1.23
C CYS A 103 -4.19 5.25 2.12
N THR A 104 -5.45 5.39 1.74
CA THR A 104 -6.44 6.12 2.55
C THR A 104 -6.89 5.34 3.78
N GLU A 105 -6.69 4.02 3.79
CA GLU A 105 -7.09 3.13 4.89
C GLU A 105 -6.06 2.03 5.12
N ASP A 106 -6.15 1.36 6.27
CA ASP A 106 -5.45 0.10 6.47
C ASP A 106 -6.00 -0.95 5.51
N THR A 107 -5.12 -1.61 4.79
CA THR A 107 -5.51 -2.60 3.79
C THR A 107 -4.98 -3.99 4.14
N PRO A 108 -5.80 -5.06 3.95
CA PRO A 108 -5.33 -6.43 4.10
C PRO A 108 -4.13 -6.77 3.21
N VAL A 109 -3.95 -6.06 2.09
CA VAL A 109 -2.80 -6.21 1.20
C VAL A 109 -1.48 -6.03 1.95
N LEU A 110 -1.42 -5.04 2.85
CA LEU A 110 -0.22 -4.71 3.60
C LEU A 110 -0.17 -5.34 4.99
N GLN A 111 -1.32 -5.64 5.58
CA GLN A 111 -1.40 -6.19 6.94
C GLN A 111 -0.72 -7.55 7.07
N VAL A 112 -0.74 -8.36 6.02
CA VAL A 112 -0.08 -9.67 6.04
C VAL A 112 1.43 -9.56 6.27
N PHE A 113 2.05 -8.47 5.81
CA PHE A 113 3.48 -8.20 6.02
C PHE A 113 3.75 -7.82 7.48
N LEU A 114 2.87 -7.02 8.07
CA LEU A 114 2.98 -6.60 9.47
C LEU A 114 2.78 -7.77 10.45
N ASN A 115 2.04 -8.79 10.04
CA ASN A 115 1.74 -9.97 10.85
C ASN A 115 2.77 -11.11 10.67
N ASN A 116 3.87 -10.87 9.98
CA ASN A 116 4.92 -11.85 9.69
C ASN A 116 4.40 -13.10 8.97
N ARG A 117 3.38 -12.96 8.11
CA ARG A 117 2.76 -14.07 7.39
C ARG A 117 3.27 -14.26 5.96
N VAL A 118 4.15 -13.39 5.51
CA VAL A 118 4.71 -13.48 4.16
C VAL A 118 6.11 -14.06 4.23
N LYS A 119 6.31 -15.18 3.53
CA LYS A 119 7.62 -15.85 3.49
C LYS A 119 8.62 -15.02 2.71
N GLU A 120 9.86 -15.03 3.18
CA GLU A 120 10.99 -14.35 2.53
C GLU A 120 10.78 -12.84 2.35
N PHE A 121 9.95 -12.25 3.19
CA PHE A 121 9.73 -10.81 3.20
C PHE A 121 10.92 -10.10 3.85
N SER A 122 11.42 -9.06 3.17
CA SER A 122 12.47 -8.19 3.70
C SER A 122 12.25 -6.76 3.21
N THR A 123 12.27 -5.81 4.12
CA THR A 123 12.19 -4.38 3.77
C THR A 123 13.41 -3.91 2.98
N LYS A 124 14.51 -4.65 3.05
CA LYS A 124 15.75 -4.36 2.32
C LYS A 124 15.70 -4.85 0.87
N LYS A 125 14.82 -5.80 0.56
CA LYS A 125 14.62 -6.36 -0.77
C LYS A 125 13.39 -5.70 -1.42
N LYS A 126 13.53 -4.45 -1.83
CA LYS A 126 12.42 -3.60 -2.27
C LYS A 126 11.65 -4.17 -3.47
N MET A 127 12.35 -4.67 -4.47
CA MET A 127 11.70 -5.23 -5.66
C MET A 127 10.91 -6.50 -5.34
N ARG A 128 11.45 -7.34 -4.45
CA ARG A 128 10.71 -8.51 -3.96
C ARG A 128 9.46 -8.07 -3.19
N PHE A 129 9.58 -7.05 -2.37
CA PHE A 129 8.45 -6.52 -1.60
C PHE A 129 7.36 -6.00 -2.53
N VAL A 130 7.72 -5.22 -3.56
CA VAL A 130 6.76 -4.75 -4.57
C VAL A 130 6.07 -5.94 -5.25
N TYR A 131 6.83 -6.94 -5.68
CA TYR A 131 6.27 -8.14 -6.29
C TYR A 131 5.29 -8.85 -5.36
N GLN A 132 5.65 -8.98 -4.08
CA GLN A 132 4.78 -9.62 -3.09
C GLN A 132 3.51 -8.81 -2.84
N ILE A 133 3.59 -7.48 -2.84
CA ILE A 133 2.41 -6.60 -2.75
C ILE A 133 1.50 -6.83 -3.96
N LEU A 134 2.04 -6.79 -5.17
CA LEU A 134 1.26 -6.99 -6.40
C LEU A 134 0.62 -8.38 -6.44
N TYR A 135 1.32 -9.39 -5.97
CA TYR A 135 0.78 -10.75 -5.85
C TYR A 135 -0.42 -10.77 -4.88
N ARG A 136 -0.29 -10.11 -3.73
CA ARG A 136 -1.39 -10.02 -2.75
C ARG A 136 -2.60 -9.27 -3.29
N ILE A 137 -2.38 -8.22 -4.05
CA ILE A 137 -3.46 -7.50 -4.73
C ILE A 137 -4.22 -8.45 -5.65
N SER A 138 -3.50 -9.24 -6.44
CA SER A 138 -4.10 -10.21 -7.36
C SER A 138 -4.93 -11.25 -6.63
N VAL A 139 -4.42 -11.81 -5.54
CA VAL A 139 -5.11 -12.82 -4.73
C VAL A 139 -6.41 -12.26 -4.15
N LEU A 140 -6.37 -11.05 -3.57
CA LEU A 140 -7.54 -10.41 -2.99
C LEU A 140 -8.55 -10.02 -4.05
N SER A 141 -8.11 -9.54 -5.20
CA SER A 141 -8.98 -9.17 -6.32
C SER A 141 -9.78 -10.38 -6.83
N VAL A 142 -9.13 -11.53 -6.98
CA VAL A 142 -9.80 -12.78 -7.36
C VAL A 142 -10.80 -13.20 -6.28
N SER A 143 -10.42 -13.14 -5.02
CA SER A 143 -11.27 -13.49 -3.89
C SER A 143 -12.53 -12.62 -3.84
N TYR A 144 -12.39 -11.30 -3.98
CA TYR A 144 -13.52 -10.36 -3.95
C TYR A 144 -14.42 -10.53 -5.17
N THR A 145 -13.87 -10.77 -6.34
CA THR A 145 -14.64 -11.06 -7.55
C THR A 145 -15.48 -12.32 -7.37
N HIS A 146 -14.92 -13.34 -6.73
CA HIS A 146 -15.63 -14.59 -6.44
C HIS A 146 -16.79 -14.37 -5.47
N LEU A 147 -16.60 -13.64 -4.39
CA LEU A 147 -17.65 -13.30 -3.43
C LEU A 147 -18.75 -12.47 -4.06
N ARG A 148 -18.40 -11.49 -4.89
CA ARG A 148 -19.37 -10.67 -5.61
C ARG A 148 -20.20 -11.48 -6.59
N ALA A 149 -19.60 -12.41 -7.31
CA ALA A 149 -20.30 -13.30 -8.23
C ALA A 149 -21.28 -14.21 -7.46
N HIS A 150 -20.87 -14.72 -6.28
CA HIS A 150 -21.72 -15.54 -5.42
C HIS A 150 -22.94 -14.77 -4.91
N GLU A 151 -22.76 -13.54 -4.46
CA GLU A 151 -23.86 -12.66 -4.04
C GLU A 151 -24.85 -12.41 -5.18
N THR A 152 -24.34 -12.12 -6.37
CA THR A 152 -25.17 -11.91 -7.56
C THR A 152 -25.99 -13.16 -7.89
N THR A 153 -25.42 -14.35 -7.78
CA THR A 153 -26.10 -15.63 -8.01
C THR A 153 -27.20 -15.85 -6.97
N LEU A 154 -26.97 -15.51 -5.72
CA LEU A 154 -27.97 -15.61 -4.66
C LEU A 154 -29.14 -14.65 -4.88
N HIS A 155 -28.93 -13.50 -5.47
CA HIS A 155 -30.00 -12.53 -5.78
C HIS A 155 -30.86 -12.92 -6.97
N LEU A 156 -30.36 -13.78 -7.83
CA LEU A 156 -31.11 -14.27 -9.01
C LEU A 156 -32.05 -15.45 -8.70
N VAL A 157 -31.95 -15.98 -7.51
CA VAL A 157 -32.80 -17.06 -7.04
C VAL A 157 -33.87 -16.52 -6.12
#